data_7d9ece43cb81328fa35ea9e0bd62378e
#
_entry.id   7d9ece43cb81328fa35ea9e0bd62378e
#
_cell.length_a   1.000
_cell.length_b   1.000
_cell.length_c   1.000
_cell.angle_alpha   90.00
_cell.angle_beta   90.00
_cell.angle_gamma   90.00
#
_symmetry.space_group_name_H-M   'P 1'
#
loop_
_entity.id
_entity.type
_entity.pdbx_description
1 polymer ?
#
loop_
_entity_poly.entity_id
_entity_poly.type
_entity_poly.pdbx_seq_one_letter_code
_entity_poly.pdbx_strand_id
1 'polypeptide(L)'
;MNQRKIFGKNISQFQYWQFKWANYATQLENARNLYVKAALMNEKKRGNVAEMCSMAKVVGSSLPCDLARDAIQACGGYGFMKEVAATGEQYPLEAIYRDSKVGEIYEGANEVQRMVIARSIFGRDIVG
;
A
#
# COMPACT_ATOMS: atom_id res chain seq x y z
N MET A 1 15.15 -4.49 -10.21
CA MET A 1 15.90 -3.22 -10.08
C MET A 1 17.37 -3.34 -10.44
N ASN A 2 18.03 -4.42 -10.11
CA ASN A 2 19.46 -4.59 -10.44
C ASN A 2 19.76 -4.91 -11.93
N GLN A 3 18.75 -5.22 -12.71
CA GLN A 3 18.88 -5.50 -14.15
C GLN A 3 18.71 -4.27 -15.02
N ARG A 4 17.90 -3.29 -14.59
CA ARG A 4 17.64 -2.06 -15.35
C ARG A 4 18.74 -1.04 -15.13
N LYS A 5 19.34 -0.60 -16.25
CA LYS A 5 20.34 0.48 -16.25
C LYS A 5 19.77 1.74 -16.87
N ILE A 6 20.03 2.88 -16.24
CA ILE A 6 19.76 4.23 -16.73
C ILE A 6 20.99 5.09 -16.46
N PHE A 7 21.35 5.95 -17.41
CA PHE A 7 22.57 6.79 -17.30
C PHE A 7 23.82 5.98 -16.89
N GLY A 8 23.98 4.75 -17.41
CA GLY A 8 25.14 3.88 -17.17
C GLY A 8 25.16 3.17 -15.80
N LYS A 9 24.17 3.39 -14.93
CA LYS A 9 24.08 2.80 -13.58
C LYS A 9 22.83 1.95 -13.42
N ASN A 10 22.87 0.95 -12.53
CA ASN A 10 21.69 0.24 -12.13
C ASN A 10 20.74 1.19 -11.39
N ILE A 11 19.42 1.02 -11.58
CA ILE A 11 18.43 1.90 -10.94
C ILE A 11 18.51 1.85 -9.41
N SER A 12 18.92 0.71 -8.84
CA SER A 12 19.16 0.54 -7.40
C SER A 12 20.31 1.40 -6.84
N GLN A 13 21.18 1.95 -7.69
CA GLN A 13 22.28 2.82 -7.28
C GLN A 13 21.89 4.29 -7.13
N PHE A 14 20.67 4.65 -7.51
CA PHE A 14 20.17 6.00 -7.35
C PHE A 14 19.54 6.19 -5.97
N GLN A 15 20.03 7.15 -5.21
CA GLN A 15 19.62 7.47 -3.85
C GLN A 15 18.10 7.72 -3.74
N TYR A 16 17.50 8.34 -4.75
CA TYR A 16 16.05 8.53 -4.84
C TYR A 16 15.28 7.22 -4.63
N TRP A 17 15.67 6.15 -5.34
CA TRP A 17 15.02 4.84 -5.23
C TRP A 17 15.36 4.14 -3.93
N GLN A 18 16.59 4.27 -3.45
CA GLN A 18 17.00 3.70 -2.16
C GLN A 18 16.15 4.27 -1.03
N PHE A 19 15.95 5.57 -0.99
CA PHE A 19 15.13 6.23 0.04
C PHE A 19 13.64 5.87 -0.11
N LYS A 20 13.12 5.79 -1.33
CA LYS A 20 11.75 5.34 -1.55
C LYS A 20 11.50 3.94 -1.00
N TRP A 21 12.36 2.99 -1.32
CA TRP A 21 12.20 1.62 -0.84
C TRP A 21 12.40 1.49 0.66
N ALA A 22 13.30 2.24 1.26
CA ALA A 22 13.45 2.31 2.71
C ALA A 22 12.17 2.84 3.39
N ASN A 23 11.55 3.89 2.82
CA ASN A 23 10.27 4.41 3.30
C ASN A 23 9.14 3.38 3.18
N TYR A 24 9.05 2.65 2.07
CA TYR A 24 8.06 1.59 1.91
C TYR A 24 8.26 0.43 2.89
N ALA A 25 9.52 0.04 3.15
CA ALA A 25 9.82 -0.97 4.17
C ALA A 25 9.33 -0.52 5.56
N THR A 26 9.57 0.75 5.92
CA THR A 26 9.09 1.34 7.18
C THR A 26 7.56 1.38 7.24
N GLN A 27 6.89 1.79 6.15
CA GLN A 27 5.44 1.82 6.10
C GLN A 27 4.82 0.42 6.16
N LEU A 28 5.44 -0.58 5.54
CA LEU A 28 5.00 -1.97 5.61
C LEU A 28 5.05 -2.50 7.04
N GLU A 29 6.10 -2.19 7.79
CA GLU A 29 6.21 -2.56 9.19
C GLU A 29 5.17 -1.84 10.06
N ASN A 30 4.90 -0.58 9.79
CA ASN A 30 3.83 0.16 10.46
C ASN A 30 2.45 -0.44 10.16
N ALA A 31 2.17 -0.81 8.91
CA ALA A 31 0.92 -1.47 8.53
C ALA A 31 0.77 -2.82 9.26
N ARG A 32 1.86 -3.60 9.34
CA ARG A 32 1.89 -4.87 10.09
C ARG A 32 1.55 -4.65 11.56
N ASN A 33 2.18 -3.69 12.20
CA ASN A 33 1.94 -3.37 13.61
C ASN A 33 0.49 -2.94 13.86
N LEU A 34 -0.11 -2.18 12.96
CA LEU A 34 -1.50 -1.75 13.06
C LEU A 34 -2.47 -2.94 13.01
N TYR A 35 -2.34 -3.84 12.02
CA TYR A 35 -3.27 -4.96 11.93
C TYR A 35 -3.08 -5.97 13.06
N VAL A 36 -1.86 -6.24 13.50
CA VAL A 36 -1.59 -7.10 14.65
C VAL A 36 -2.20 -6.50 15.92
N LYS A 37 -2.02 -5.19 16.13
CA LYS A 37 -2.65 -4.48 17.25
C LYS A 37 -4.16 -4.55 17.19
N ALA A 38 -4.76 -4.35 16.02
CA ALA A 38 -6.21 -4.46 15.84
C ALA A 38 -6.73 -5.86 16.19
N ALA A 39 -6.03 -6.92 15.71
CA ALA A 39 -6.36 -8.30 15.99
C ALA A 39 -6.30 -8.62 17.49
N LEU A 40 -5.22 -8.21 18.16
CA LEU A 40 -5.07 -8.40 19.62
C LEU A 40 -6.10 -7.62 20.44
N MET A 41 -6.46 -6.42 20.01
CA MET A 41 -7.52 -5.62 20.65
C MET A 41 -8.88 -6.30 20.51
N ASN A 42 -9.17 -6.84 19.33
CA ASN A 42 -10.41 -7.56 19.06
C ASN A 42 -10.52 -8.86 19.89
N GLU A 43 -9.44 -9.62 19.95
CA GLU A 43 -9.37 -10.84 20.77
C GLU A 43 -9.62 -10.55 22.26
N LYS A 44 -8.95 -9.52 22.78
CA LYS A 44 -9.04 -9.13 24.20
C LYS A 44 -10.26 -8.28 24.52
N LYS A 45 -11.06 -7.89 23.52
CA LYS A 45 -12.22 -6.97 23.64
C LYS A 45 -11.88 -5.69 24.41
N ARG A 46 -10.72 -5.08 24.08
CA ARG A 46 -10.19 -3.89 24.76
C ARG A 46 -10.02 -2.72 23.80
N GLY A 47 -10.40 -1.53 24.27
CA GLY A 47 -10.26 -0.29 23.54
C GLY A 47 -11.23 -0.15 22.37
N ASN A 48 -11.00 0.84 21.52
CA ASN A 48 -11.82 1.08 20.32
C ASN A 48 -11.33 0.21 19.16
N VAL A 49 -11.85 -1.00 19.07
CA VAL A 49 -11.48 -1.97 18.01
C VAL A 49 -11.85 -1.45 16.62
N ALA A 50 -13.02 -0.82 16.48
CA ALA A 50 -13.47 -0.31 15.18
C ALA A 50 -12.52 0.76 14.61
N GLU A 51 -12.10 1.70 15.43
CA GLU A 51 -11.11 2.71 15.06
C GLU A 51 -9.79 2.09 14.62
N MET A 52 -9.27 1.13 15.40
CA MET A 52 -8.00 0.49 15.11
C MET A 52 -8.06 -0.36 13.83
N CYS A 53 -9.16 -1.09 13.60
CA CYS A 53 -9.39 -1.81 12.35
C CYS A 53 -9.48 -0.86 11.15
N SER A 54 -10.16 0.28 11.31
CA SER A 54 -10.25 1.30 10.27
C SER A 54 -8.89 1.91 9.94
N MET A 55 -8.05 2.21 10.94
CA MET A 55 -6.67 2.67 10.73
C MET A 55 -5.84 1.62 9.99
N ALA A 56 -5.90 0.36 10.40
CA ALA A 56 -5.18 -0.73 9.76
C ALA A 56 -5.63 -0.92 8.31
N LYS A 57 -6.93 -0.83 8.03
CA LYS A 57 -7.50 -0.94 6.68
C LYS A 57 -7.06 0.20 5.78
N VAL A 58 -7.12 1.44 6.22
CA VAL A 58 -6.69 2.60 5.43
C VAL A 58 -5.22 2.50 5.05
N VAL A 59 -4.35 2.22 6.01
CA VAL A 59 -2.90 2.11 5.75
C VAL A 59 -2.59 0.89 4.89
N GLY A 60 -3.17 -0.27 5.22
CA GLY A 60 -2.91 -1.53 4.52
C GLY A 60 -3.44 -1.55 3.08
N SER A 61 -4.47 -0.79 2.74
CA SER A 61 -5.03 -0.72 1.40
C SER A 61 -4.39 0.35 0.51
N SER A 62 -3.94 1.47 1.07
CA SER A 62 -3.29 2.53 0.28
C SER A 62 -1.83 2.21 -0.05
N LEU A 63 -1.11 1.59 0.88
CA LEU A 63 0.30 1.25 0.71
C LEU A 63 0.59 0.37 -0.53
N PRO A 64 -0.16 -0.71 -0.83
CA PRO A 64 0.06 -1.52 -2.02
C PRO A 64 -0.12 -0.74 -3.32
N CYS A 65 -1.08 0.18 -3.40
CA CYS A 65 -1.30 1.04 -4.57
C CYS A 65 -0.09 1.92 -4.85
N ASP A 66 0.41 2.60 -3.83
CA ASP A 66 1.58 3.47 -3.95
C ASP A 66 2.84 2.70 -4.30
N LEU A 67 3.05 1.57 -3.63
CA LEU A 67 4.20 0.70 -3.87
C LEU A 67 4.19 0.13 -5.30
N ALA A 68 3.04 -0.37 -5.78
CA ALA A 68 2.90 -0.92 -7.11
C ALA A 68 3.10 0.15 -8.19
N ARG A 69 2.54 1.35 -8.01
CA ARG A 69 2.78 2.51 -8.90
C ARG A 69 4.27 2.81 -9.04
N ASP A 70 4.98 2.91 -7.93
CA ASP A 70 6.40 3.23 -7.95
C ASP A 70 7.26 2.05 -8.42
N ALA A 71 6.82 0.81 -8.23
CA ALA A 71 7.46 -0.37 -8.80
C ALA A 71 7.36 -0.37 -10.34
N ILE A 72 6.19 -0.05 -10.90
CA ILE A 72 6.01 0.14 -12.34
C ILE A 72 6.95 1.23 -12.84
N GLN A 73 7.00 2.37 -12.17
CA GLN A 73 7.90 3.48 -12.57
C GLN A 73 9.35 3.05 -12.51
N ALA A 74 9.78 2.31 -11.49
CA ALA A 74 11.15 1.81 -11.38
C ALA A 74 11.50 0.83 -12.49
N CYS A 75 10.56 -0.03 -12.90
CA CYS A 75 10.74 -0.98 -13.99
C CYS A 75 10.59 -0.34 -15.38
N GLY A 76 9.97 0.85 -15.46
CA GLY A 76 9.70 1.53 -16.72
C GLY A 76 8.75 0.75 -17.62
N GLY A 77 8.98 0.74 -18.94
CA GLY A 77 8.12 0.03 -19.90
C GLY A 77 7.85 -1.43 -19.53
N TYR A 78 8.83 -2.15 -19.02
CA TYR A 78 8.66 -3.52 -18.55
C TYR A 78 7.70 -3.65 -17.35
N GLY A 79 7.62 -2.65 -16.50
CA GLY A 79 6.64 -2.63 -15.40
C GLY A 79 5.21 -2.38 -15.87
N PHE A 80 5.05 -1.69 -16.98
CA PHE A 80 3.76 -1.36 -17.57
C PHE A 80 3.18 -2.49 -18.43
N MET A 81 4.05 -3.27 -19.09
CA MET A 81 3.64 -4.35 -19.98
C MET A 81 3.09 -5.54 -19.20
N LYS A 82 2.04 -6.17 -19.73
CA LYS A 82 1.53 -7.44 -19.25
C LYS A 82 2.41 -8.61 -19.70
N GLU A 83 2.86 -8.58 -20.94
CA GLU A 83 3.56 -9.67 -21.59
C GLU A 83 4.52 -9.13 -22.65
N VAL A 84 5.67 -9.79 -22.81
CA VAL A 84 6.59 -9.55 -23.93
C VAL A 84 6.20 -10.44 -25.09
N ALA A 85 5.68 -9.88 -26.16
CA ALA A 85 5.18 -10.63 -27.33
C ALA A 85 6.23 -11.58 -27.95
N ALA A 86 7.51 -11.21 -27.90
CA ALA A 86 8.59 -12.02 -28.48
C ALA A 86 8.95 -13.27 -27.65
N THR A 87 8.72 -13.27 -26.34
CA THR A 87 9.15 -14.33 -25.43
C THR A 87 8.02 -14.97 -24.63
N GLY A 88 6.84 -14.37 -24.61
CA GLY A 88 5.73 -14.77 -23.73
C GLY A 88 6.00 -14.52 -22.23
N GLU A 89 7.08 -13.83 -21.89
CA GLU A 89 7.41 -13.51 -20.51
C GLU A 89 6.38 -12.55 -19.92
N GLN A 90 5.77 -12.94 -18.80
CA GLN A 90 4.73 -12.14 -18.15
C GLN A 90 5.29 -11.29 -17.01
N TYR A 91 4.75 -10.07 -16.91
CA TYR A 91 5.12 -9.10 -15.88
C TYR A 91 3.89 -8.78 -15.01
N PRO A 92 3.92 -9.13 -13.71
CA PRO A 92 2.73 -9.05 -12.86
C PRO A 92 2.44 -7.65 -12.33
N LEU A 93 3.32 -6.65 -12.49
CA LEU A 93 3.21 -5.36 -11.82
C LEU A 93 1.96 -4.57 -12.25
N GLU A 94 1.58 -4.62 -13.54
CA GLU A 94 0.36 -3.95 -14.02
C GLU A 94 -0.89 -4.54 -13.37
N ALA A 95 -0.95 -5.86 -13.25
CA ALA A 95 -2.05 -6.55 -12.60
C ALA A 95 -2.09 -6.25 -11.10
N ILE A 96 -0.94 -6.31 -10.42
CA ILE A 96 -0.81 -5.97 -9.00
C ILE A 96 -1.28 -4.54 -8.73
N TYR A 97 -0.93 -3.58 -9.58
CA TYR A 97 -1.37 -2.19 -9.43
C TYR A 97 -2.89 -2.05 -9.54
N ARG A 98 -3.48 -2.64 -10.56
CA ARG A 98 -4.93 -2.64 -10.78
C ARG A 98 -5.65 -3.33 -9.63
N ASP A 99 -5.18 -4.51 -9.23
CA ASP A 99 -5.83 -5.33 -8.21
C ASP A 99 -5.67 -4.74 -6.81
N SER A 100 -4.56 -4.03 -6.54
CA SER A 100 -4.37 -3.30 -5.28
C SER A 100 -5.43 -2.21 -5.07
N LYS A 101 -5.93 -1.59 -6.15
CA LYS A 101 -6.92 -0.51 -6.06
C LYS A 101 -8.23 -0.96 -5.43
N VAL A 102 -8.65 -2.20 -5.62
CA VAL A 102 -9.88 -2.71 -5.01
C VAL A 102 -9.80 -2.69 -3.48
N GLY A 103 -8.58 -2.80 -2.91
CA GLY A 103 -8.36 -2.70 -1.48
C GLY A 103 -8.85 -1.40 -0.87
N GLU A 104 -8.81 -0.30 -1.60
CA GLU A 104 -9.31 1.00 -1.13
C GLU A 104 -10.84 1.14 -1.21
N ILE A 105 -11.51 0.26 -1.97
CA ILE A 105 -12.91 0.38 -2.34
C ILE A 105 -13.79 -0.59 -1.53
N TYR A 106 -13.43 -1.87 -1.50
CA TYR A 106 -14.24 -2.92 -0.90
C TYR A 106 -14.11 -2.96 0.63
N GLU A 107 -15.00 -3.70 1.30
CA GLU A 107 -15.06 -3.87 2.77
C GLU A 107 -15.15 -2.51 3.52
N GLY A 108 -15.83 -1.56 2.89
CA GLY A 108 -15.93 -0.17 3.33
C GLY A 108 -14.80 0.70 2.78
N ALA A 109 -15.15 1.58 1.85
CA ALA A 109 -14.21 2.48 1.18
C ALA A 109 -13.35 3.26 2.20
N ASN A 110 -12.14 3.63 1.80
CA ASN A 110 -11.21 4.34 2.68
C ASN A 110 -11.77 5.64 3.24
N GLU A 111 -12.69 6.30 2.51
CA GLU A 111 -13.43 7.48 2.97
C GLU A 111 -14.33 7.15 4.16
N VAL A 112 -15.04 6.02 4.10
CA VAL A 112 -15.89 5.53 5.19
C VAL A 112 -15.03 5.16 6.41
N GLN A 113 -13.88 4.52 6.20
CA GLN A 113 -12.96 4.20 7.28
C GLN A 113 -12.42 5.46 7.96
N ARG A 114 -12.07 6.50 7.18
CA ARG A 114 -11.65 7.80 7.73
C ARG A 114 -12.76 8.47 8.52
N MET A 115 -14.01 8.33 8.11
CA MET A 115 -15.16 8.82 8.87
C MET A 115 -15.29 8.10 10.22
N VAL A 116 -15.10 6.78 10.27
CA VAL A 116 -15.07 6.02 11.54
C VAL A 116 -13.97 6.51 12.47
N ILE A 117 -12.77 6.75 11.96
CA ILE A 117 -11.65 7.29 12.73
C ILE A 117 -11.97 8.71 13.22
N ALA A 118 -12.47 9.57 12.34
CA ALA A 118 -12.82 10.95 12.69
C ALA A 118 -13.90 11.02 13.79
N ARG A 119 -14.93 10.17 13.71
CA ARG A 119 -15.97 10.07 14.75
C ARG A 119 -15.41 9.64 16.10
N SER A 120 -14.39 8.82 16.11
CA SER A 120 -13.72 8.41 17.35
C SER A 120 -12.93 9.55 17.99
N ILE A 121 -12.32 10.41 17.15
CA ILE A 121 -11.47 11.54 17.62
C ILE A 121 -12.33 12.74 18.03
N PHE A 122 -13.31 13.10 17.21
CA PHE A 122 -14.06 14.36 17.36
C PHE A 122 -15.45 14.19 17.97
N GLY A 123 -15.97 12.95 18.03
CA GLY A 123 -17.35 12.67 18.41
C GLY A 123 -18.32 12.63 17.23
N ARG A 124 -19.43 11.91 17.42
CA ARG A 124 -20.47 11.75 16.37
C ARG A 124 -21.25 13.01 16.11
N ASP A 125 -21.34 13.90 17.09
CA ASP A 125 -22.08 15.15 16.98
C ASP A 125 -21.40 16.16 16.04
N ILE A 126 -20.09 16.01 15.83
CA ILE A 126 -19.29 16.86 14.94
C ILE A 126 -19.11 16.21 13.57
N VAL A 127 -18.92 14.89 13.54
CA VAL A 127 -18.72 14.11 12.31
C VAL A 127 -20.01 13.34 12.02
N GLY A 128 -20.88 13.97 11.27
CA GLY A 128 -22.20 13.47 10.90
C GLY A 128 -22.22 12.15 10.13
#